data_c96faf027df960f83fac859ca9a291eb
#
_entry.id   c96faf027df960f83fac859ca9a291eb
#
_cell.length_a   1.000
_cell.length_b   1.000
_cell.length_c   1.000
_cell.angle_alpha   90.00
_cell.angle_beta   90.00
_cell.angle_gamma   90.00
#
_symmetry.space_group_name_H-M   'P 1'
#
loop_
_entity.id
_entity.type
_entity.pdbx_description
1 polymer ?
#
loop_
_entity_poly.entity_id
_entity_poly.type
_entity_poly.pdbx_seq_one_letter_code
_entity_poly.pdbx_strand_id
1 'polypeptide(L)'
;MKETGNNYCVILAGGKGRRLWPCSREERPKQFVDFFGTGRTALQQTYDRFARILPSENIFVSTNDDYAHLVREQLPQLGSSRLLAEPIHRGTAPSVAWATHRIIHINPDANIIVTPSDLTIIGEEQFKECVDRAFCFVAEHKRVLAMGVKPTRPEPGYGYIQMGDTECDGVFSVQSFTEKPERNFAQIFMDSGEFLWNTGMFIANASRLAKCFSRLLPVVLRNYDETHPVFDFEEENRFIHDNFPSYPNVSLDSGILEKTDGVCVMRCNFGWADLGTWHSMYEAMQKGPGDNVVVDSEVLLDNAHNNVIKLPKGRLAVINGLDGYIVVEKDNVLLICKKEDSSALVRKFVNEVQIKKGEDFV
;
A
#
# COMPACT_ATOMS: atom_id res chain seq x y z
N MET A 1 -17.08 19.50 17.75
CA MET A 1 -16.89 18.69 16.53
C MET A 1 -15.65 19.23 15.86
N LYS A 2 -14.58 18.44 15.73
CA LYS A 2 -13.37 18.88 15.00
C LYS A 2 -13.73 18.98 13.52
N GLU A 3 -13.28 20.05 12.86
CA GLU A 3 -13.49 20.27 11.42
C GLU A 3 -12.77 19.17 10.63
N THR A 4 -13.50 18.11 10.26
CA THR A 4 -12.98 17.05 9.36
C THR A 4 -12.90 17.52 7.90
N GLY A 5 -13.42 18.73 7.60
CA GLY A 5 -13.46 19.31 6.26
C GLY A 5 -12.09 19.53 5.60
N ASN A 6 -11.02 19.66 6.41
CA ASN A 6 -9.66 19.89 5.92
C ASN A 6 -8.81 18.61 5.79
N ASN A 7 -9.36 17.45 6.12
CA ASN A 7 -8.62 16.17 6.06
C ASN A 7 -8.97 15.41 4.80
N TYR A 8 -7.95 14.95 4.08
CA TYR A 8 -8.04 14.26 2.79
C TYR A 8 -7.30 12.93 2.84
N CYS A 9 -7.73 11.97 2.02
CA CYS A 9 -7.07 10.68 1.86
C CYS A 9 -6.68 10.47 0.39
N VAL A 10 -5.47 9.97 0.16
CA VAL A 10 -5.00 9.49 -1.15
C VAL A 10 -4.69 8.01 -1.04
N ILE A 11 -5.48 7.18 -1.71
CA ILE A 11 -5.31 5.72 -1.76
C ILE A 11 -4.48 5.38 -3.00
N LEU A 12 -3.32 4.76 -2.81
CA LEU A 12 -2.41 4.35 -3.88
C LEU A 12 -2.77 2.92 -4.35
N ALA A 13 -3.27 2.80 -5.56
CA ALA A 13 -3.78 1.56 -6.14
C ALA A 13 -3.15 1.19 -7.51
N GLY A 14 -1.94 1.71 -7.82
CA GLY A 14 -1.27 1.53 -9.12
C GLY A 14 -0.35 0.32 -9.25
N GLY A 15 -0.16 -0.48 -8.18
CA GLY A 15 0.77 -1.61 -8.18
C GLY A 15 0.29 -2.82 -8.98
N LYS A 16 1.19 -3.51 -9.70
CA LYS A 16 0.89 -4.71 -10.51
C LYS A 16 0.69 -6.01 -9.69
N GLY A 17 1.09 -6.04 -8.43
CA GLY A 17 0.81 -7.15 -7.49
C GLY A 17 1.39 -8.53 -7.83
N ARG A 18 2.36 -8.66 -8.73
CA ARG A 18 2.90 -9.93 -9.29
C ARG A 18 3.33 -10.98 -8.27
N ARG A 19 3.60 -10.61 -7.00
CA ARG A 19 4.08 -11.53 -5.95
C ARG A 19 3.00 -12.48 -5.40
N LEU A 20 1.72 -12.21 -5.70
CA LEU A 20 0.59 -13.08 -5.34
C LEU A 20 0.01 -13.84 -6.54
N TRP A 21 0.77 -13.95 -7.64
CA TRP A 21 0.40 -14.81 -8.75
C TRP A 21 0.19 -16.27 -8.27
N PRO A 22 -0.79 -16.98 -8.83
CA PRO A 22 -1.70 -16.65 -9.93
C PRO A 22 -2.97 -15.89 -9.53
N CYS A 23 -3.18 -15.58 -8.24
CA CYS A 23 -4.37 -14.86 -7.78
C CYS A 23 -4.37 -13.38 -8.15
N SER A 24 -3.19 -12.78 -8.27
CA SER A 24 -2.99 -11.41 -8.76
C SER A 24 -2.37 -11.47 -10.14
N ARG A 25 -3.02 -10.91 -11.15
CA ARG A 25 -2.57 -10.87 -12.55
C ARG A 25 -2.45 -9.44 -13.01
N GLU A 26 -1.78 -9.21 -14.16
CA GLU A 26 -1.63 -7.85 -14.71
C GLU A 26 -2.97 -7.21 -15.07
N GLU A 27 -3.91 -7.97 -15.61
CA GLU A 27 -5.25 -7.49 -15.93
C GLU A 27 -6.12 -7.16 -14.70
N ARG A 28 -5.88 -7.85 -13.57
CA ARG A 28 -6.59 -7.66 -12.29
C ARG A 28 -5.65 -7.83 -11.11
N PRO A 29 -4.86 -6.79 -10.75
CA PRO A 29 -3.95 -6.83 -9.62
C PRO A 29 -4.64 -7.03 -8.27
N LYS A 30 -3.85 -7.45 -7.27
CA LYS A 30 -4.31 -7.86 -5.94
C LYS A 30 -5.29 -6.90 -5.26
N GLN A 31 -5.12 -5.60 -5.44
CA GLN A 31 -5.99 -4.59 -4.83
C GLN A 31 -7.42 -4.61 -5.38
N PHE A 32 -7.62 -5.16 -6.57
CA PHE A 32 -8.92 -5.32 -7.23
C PHE A 32 -9.52 -6.72 -7.08
N VAL A 33 -8.93 -7.56 -6.24
CA VAL A 33 -9.37 -8.93 -5.98
C VAL A 33 -9.94 -9.04 -4.57
N ASP A 34 -11.09 -9.73 -4.42
CA ASP A 34 -11.57 -10.22 -3.12
C ASP A 34 -10.77 -11.47 -2.77
N PHE A 35 -9.66 -11.27 -2.09
CA PHE A 35 -8.71 -12.33 -1.82
C PHE A 35 -9.20 -13.32 -0.75
N PHE A 36 -10.01 -12.83 0.18
CA PHE A 36 -10.45 -13.58 1.36
C PHE A 36 -11.92 -14.02 1.30
N GLY A 37 -12.63 -13.79 0.19
CA GLY A 37 -14.04 -14.15 0.06
C GLY A 37 -14.97 -13.32 0.95
N THR A 38 -14.59 -12.09 1.25
CA THR A 38 -15.36 -11.16 2.11
C THR A 38 -16.51 -10.44 1.39
N GLY A 39 -16.59 -10.58 0.07
CA GLY A 39 -17.48 -9.80 -0.79
C GLY A 39 -16.94 -8.41 -1.15
N ARG A 40 -15.74 -8.04 -0.67
CA ARG A 40 -15.11 -6.73 -0.92
C ARG A 40 -13.64 -6.88 -1.30
N THR A 41 -13.21 -6.18 -2.33
CA THR A 41 -11.80 -6.12 -2.72
C THR A 41 -10.97 -5.29 -1.73
N ALA A 42 -9.65 -5.41 -1.76
CA ALA A 42 -8.77 -4.66 -0.87
C ALA A 42 -8.93 -3.14 -1.06
N LEU A 43 -9.07 -2.68 -2.30
CA LEU A 43 -9.38 -1.28 -2.61
C LEU A 43 -10.70 -0.84 -1.98
N GLN A 44 -11.76 -1.63 -2.13
CA GLN A 44 -13.06 -1.32 -1.55
C GLN A 44 -13.01 -1.28 -0.02
N GLN A 45 -12.34 -2.24 0.62
CA GLN A 45 -12.18 -2.25 2.08
C GLN A 45 -11.43 -1.01 2.57
N THR A 46 -10.36 -0.60 1.86
CA THR A 46 -9.61 0.60 2.21
C THR A 46 -10.47 1.86 2.02
N TYR A 47 -11.19 1.98 0.91
CA TYR A 47 -12.10 3.10 0.68
C TYR A 47 -13.19 3.18 1.77
N ASP A 48 -13.86 2.06 2.05
CA ASP A 48 -14.93 1.99 3.07
C ASP A 48 -14.42 2.37 4.46
N ARG A 49 -13.18 1.98 4.80
CA ARG A 49 -12.51 2.35 6.06
C ARG A 49 -12.35 3.85 6.18
N PHE A 50 -11.83 4.51 5.15
CA PHE A 50 -11.64 5.96 5.17
C PHE A 50 -12.96 6.73 5.05
N ALA A 51 -13.97 6.20 4.37
CA ALA A 51 -15.29 6.81 4.29
C ALA A 51 -16.05 6.84 5.64
N ARG A 52 -15.60 6.05 6.64
CA ARG A 52 -16.08 6.15 8.03
C ARG A 52 -15.37 7.23 8.84
N ILE A 53 -14.26 7.76 8.34
CA ILE A 53 -13.40 8.74 9.04
C ILE A 53 -13.51 10.12 8.40
N LEU A 54 -13.61 10.16 7.06
CA LEU A 54 -13.56 11.38 6.25
C LEU A 54 -14.81 11.48 5.37
N PRO A 55 -15.19 12.71 4.96
CA PRO A 55 -16.17 12.88 3.88
C PRO A 55 -15.71 12.17 2.61
N SER A 56 -16.64 11.52 1.90
CA SER A 56 -16.32 10.75 0.69
C SER A 56 -15.73 11.61 -0.44
N GLU A 57 -16.11 12.89 -0.48
CA GLU A 57 -15.54 13.89 -1.39
C GLU A 57 -14.08 14.23 -1.12
N ASN A 58 -13.54 13.88 0.04
CA ASN A 58 -12.15 14.09 0.42
C ASN A 58 -11.27 12.85 0.18
N ILE A 59 -11.81 11.79 -0.43
CA ILE A 59 -11.07 10.55 -0.72
C ILE A 59 -10.71 10.52 -2.20
N PHE A 60 -9.41 10.40 -2.49
CA PHE A 60 -8.82 10.27 -3.83
C PHE A 60 -8.24 8.88 -4.01
N VAL A 61 -8.28 8.39 -5.24
CA VAL A 61 -7.62 7.13 -5.63
C VAL A 61 -6.64 7.43 -6.75
N SER A 62 -5.37 7.08 -6.55
CA SER A 62 -4.35 7.13 -7.59
C SER A 62 -4.09 5.72 -8.10
N THR A 63 -4.16 5.54 -9.42
CA THR A 63 -3.95 4.24 -10.07
C THR A 63 -3.30 4.44 -11.44
N ASN A 64 -2.97 3.34 -12.13
CA ASN A 64 -2.55 3.40 -13.52
C ASN A 64 -3.79 3.49 -14.44
N ASP A 65 -3.66 4.09 -15.62
CA ASP A 65 -4.72 4.19 -16.64
C ASP A 65 -5.31 2.83 -16.99
N ASP A 66 -4.46 1.80 -17.10
CA ASP A 66 -4.89 0.43 -17.37
C ASP A 66 -5.92 -0.08 -16.35
N TYR A 67 -5.88 0.43 -15.12
CA TYR A 67 -6.75 0.01 -14.01
C TYR A 67 -7.86 1.01 -13.66
N ALA A 68 -7.92 2.15 -14.35
CA ALA A 68 -8.92 3.18 -14.07
C ALA A 68 -10.36 2.66 -14.23
N HIS A 69 -10.58 1.73 -15.17
CA HIS A 69 -11.88 1.08 -15.37
C HIS A 69 -12.27 0.19 -14.17
N LEU A 70 -11.31 -0.52 -13.54
CA LEU A 70 -11.55 -1.34 -12.35
C LEU A 70 -11.90 -0.48 -11.13
N VAL A 71 -11.27 0.69 -10.99
CA VAL A 71 -11.62 1.64 -9.92
C VAL A 71 -13.06 2.13 -10.11
N ARG A 72 -13.46 2.52 -11.32
CA ARG A 72 -14.83 2.97 -11.62
C ARG A 72 -15.87 1.87 -11.40
N GLU A 73 -15.55 0.62 -11.77
CA GLU A 73 -16.40 -0.55 -11.51
C GLU A 73 -16.62 -0.79 -10.02
N GLN A 74 -15.53 -0.73 -9.22
CA GLN A 74 -15.56 -1.09 -7.81
C GLN A 74 -15.96 0.05 -6.87
N LEU A 75 -15.73 1.29 -7.28
CA LEU A 75 -16.06 2.51 -6.54
C LEU A 75 -16.90 3.46 -7.42
N PRO A 76 -18.13 3.08 -7.82
CA PRO A 76 -18.97 3.91 -8.70
C PRO A 76 -19.35 5.26 -8.08
N GLN A 77 -19.27 5.39 -6.74
CA GLN A 77 -19.48 6.63 -6.01
C GLN A 77 -18.28 7.60 -6.07
N LEU A 78 -17.11 7.17 -6.54
CA LEU A 78 -15.93 8.02 -6.64
C LEU A 78 -16.10 9.00 -7.81
N GLY A 79 -16.12 10.29 -7.51
CA GLY A 79 -16.19 11.33 -8.54
C GLY A 79 -14.99 11.30 -9.50
N SER A 80 -15.20 11.61 -10.77
CA SER A 80 -14.15 11.56 -11.80
C SER A 80 -12.92 12.41 -11.46
N SER A 81 -13.14 13.58 -10.84
CA SER A 81 -12.06 14.48 -10.40
C SER A 81 -11.21 13.92 -9.25
N ARG A 82 -11.64 12.83 -8.61
CA ARG A 82 -10.94 12.17 -7.51
C ARG A 82 -10.21 10.89 -7.90
N LEU A 83 -10.36 10.49 -9.15
CA LEU A 83 -9.57 9.41 -9.75
C LEU A 83 -8.38 10.03 -10.49
N LEU A 84 -7.18 9.70 -10.04
CA LEU A 84 -5.90 10.11 -10.62
C LEU A 84 -5.36 8.90 -11.40
N ALA A 85 -5.56 8.89 -12.70
CA ALA A 85 -5.16 7.80 -13.58
C ALA A 85 -3.83 8.14 -14.26
N GLU A 86 -2.75 7.46 -13.86
CA GLU A 86 -1.40 7.70 -14.34
C GLU A 86 -1.16 6.99 -15.68
N PRO A 87 -0.61 7.67 -16.71
CA PRO A 87 -0.41 7.03 -18.00
C PRO A 87 0.65 5.92 -17.97
N ILE A 88 1.56 5.97 -17.02
CA ILE A 88 2.62 4.98 -16.80
C ILE A 88 3.03 4.97 -15.34
N HIS A 89 3.47 3.83 -14.81
CA HIS A 89 3.98 3.73 -13.44
C HIS A 89 5.35 4.41 -13.28
N ARG A 90 5.46 5.37 -12.35
CA ARG A 90 6.68 6.12 -11.99
C ARG A 90 6.99 6.11 -10.49
N GLY A 91 6.57 5.05 -9.79
CA GLY A 91 6.69 5.01 -8.33
C GLY A 91 5.68 5.91 -7.63
N THR A 92 5.74 5.96 -6.32
CA THR A 92 4.70 6.63 -5.50
C THR A 92 4.93 8.13 -5.32
N ALA A 93 6.17 8.63 -5.49
CA ALA A 93 6.42 10.06 -5.27
C ALA A 93 5.76 10.97 -6.32
N PRO A 94 5.83 10.71 -7.64
CA PRO A 94 5.10 11.51 -8.62
C PRO A 94 3.58 11.43 -8.45
N SER A 95 3.03 10.26 -8.09
CA SER A 95 1.61 10.05 -7.82
C SER A 95 1.12 10.96 -6.68
N VAL A 96 1.86 10.98 -5.57
CA VAL A 96 1.51 11.79 -4.41
C VAL A 96 1.74 13.28 -4.69
N ALA A 97 2.75 13.65 -5.48
CA ALA A 97 2.97 15.03 -5.87
C ALA A 97 1.77 15.56 -6.68
N TRP A 98 1.28 14.78 -7.66
CA TRP A 98 0.07 15.14 -8.42
C TRP A 98 -1.16 15.24 -7.53
N ALA A 99 -1.41 14.24 -6.69
CA ALA A 99 -2.53 14.28 -5.74
C ALA A 99 -2.46 15.50 -4.80
N THR A 100 -1.27 15.81 -4.29
CA THR A 100 -1.04 16.98 -3.43
C THR A 100 -1.35 18.29 -4.16
N HIS A 101 -0.88 18.43 -5.40
CA HIS A 101 -1.15 19.61 -6.24
C HIS A 101 -2.66 19.81 -6.43
N ARG A 102 -3.39 18.76 -6.84
CA ARG A 102 -4.84 18.81 -7.02
C ARG A 102 -5.58 19.20 -5.75
N ILE A 103 -5.20 18.59 -4.62
CA ILE A 103 -5.86 18.85 -3.34
C ILE A 103 -5.61 20.29 -2.87
N ILE A 104 -4.42 20.84 -3.07
CA ILE A 104 -4.12 22.25 -2.71
C ILE A 104 -5.03 23.22 -3.47
N HIS A 105 -5.31 22.97 -4.74
CA HIS A 105 -6.23 23.82 -5.52
C HIS A 105 -7.69 23.73 -5.06
N ILE A 106 -8.06 22.59 -4.43
CA ILE A 106 -9.39 22.44 -3.80
C ILE A 106 -9.40 23.08 -2.40
N ASN A 107 -8.37 22.84 -1.61
CA ASN A 107 -8.25 23.32 -0.24
C ASN A 107 -6.77 23.54 0.13
N PRO A 108 -6.31 24.81 0.18
CA PRO A 108 -4.92 25.14 0.54
C PRO A 108 -4.51 24.74 1.97
N ASP A 109 -5.48 24.58 2.87
CA ASP A 109 -5.25 24.20 4.27
C ASP A 109 -5.38 22.69 4.51
N ALA A 110 -5.46 21.89 3.45
CA ALA A 110 -5.63 20.45 3.53
C ALA A 110 -4.52 19.75 4.31
N ASN A 111 -4.90 18.74 5.11
CA ASN A 111 -4.01 17.72 5.63
C ASN A 111 -4.29 16.43 4.87
N ILE A 112 -3.25 15.79 4.37
CA ILE A 112 -3.37 14.63 3.48
C ILE A 112 -2.80 13.40 4.19
N ILE A 113 -3.60 12.34 4.30
CA ILE A 113 -3.10 10.99 4.56
C ILE A 113 -2.93 10.26 3.24
N VAL A 114 -1.78 9.65 3.05
CA VAL A 114 -1.51 8.74 1.93
C VAL A 114 -1.44 7.32 2.45
N THR A 115 -2.08 6.39 1.76
CA THR A 115 -2.16 4.99 2.17
C THR A 115 -2.07 4.05 0.97
N PRO A 116 -1.38 2.91 1.09
CA PRO A 116 -1.58 1.79 0.16
C PRO A 116 -3.02 1.28 0.17
N SER A 117 -3.48 0.73 -0.95
CA SER A 117 -4.86 0.24 -1.15
C SER A 117 -5.11 -1.18 -0.60
N ASP A 118 -4.08 -1.86 -0.12
CA ASP A 118 -4.10 -3.31 0.10
C ASP A 118 -3.59 -3.74 1.49
N LEU A 119 -3.63 -2.81 2.43
CA LEU A 119 -3.27 -3.07 3.83
C LEU A 119 -4.40 -3.77 4.58
N THR A 120 -4.04 -4.78 5.36
CA THR A 120 -4.95 -5.41 6.32
C THR A 120 -4.85 -4.70 7.65
N ILE A 121 -5.99 -4.22 8.15
CA ILE A 121 -6.15 -3.61 9.47
C ILE A 121 -7.10 -4.50 10.27
N ILE A 122 -6.72 -4.82 11.51
CA ILE A 122 -7.50 -5.71 12.38
C ILE A 122 -8.40 -4.90 13.32
N GLY A 123 -7.83 -3.88 13.94
CA GLY A 123 -8.53 -3.01 14.90
C GLY A 123 -9.03 -1.72 14.24
N GLU A 124 -10.23 -1.73 13.67
CA GLU A 124 -10.79 -0.59 12.92
C GLU A 124 -10.98 0.66 13.82
N GLU A 125 -11.41 0.49 15.09
CA GLU A 125 -11.58 1.61 16.02
C GLU A 125 -10.23 2.20 16.43
N GLN A 126 -9.24 1.36 16.76
CA GLN A 126 -7.88 1.81 17.08
C GLN A 126 -7.22 2.49 15.89
N PHE A 127 -7.52 2.00 14.66
CA PHE A 127 -7.07 2.65 13.43
C PHE A 127 -7.64 4.06 13.30
N LYS A 128 -8.95 4.21 13.49
CA LYS A 128 -9.61 5.52 13.47
C LYS A 128 -9.00 6.48 14.48
N GLU A 129 -8.81 6.03 15.73
CA GLU A 129 -8.20 6.84 16.78
C GLU A 129 -6.76 7.29 16.41
N CYS A 130 -5.95 6.38 15.85
CA CYS A 130 -4.61 6.72 15.38
C CYS A 130 -4.64 7.74 14.24
N VAL A 131 -5.55 7.58 13.27
CA VAL A 131 -5.70 8.53 12.15
C VAL A 131 -6.15 9.90 12.64
N ASP A 132 -7.13 9.96 13.55
CA ASP A 132 -7.62 11.23 14.12
C ASP A 132 -6.49 11.95 14.88
N ARG A 133 -5.70 11.24 15.69
CA ARG A 133 -4.52 11.78 16.39
C ARG A 133 -3.46 12.27 15.41
N ALA A 134 -3.21 11.51 14.34
CA ALA A 134 -2.24 11.86 13.32
C ALA A 134 -2.63 13.17 12.59
N PHE A 135 -3.90 13.32 12.21
CA PHE A 135 -4.39 14.58 11.64
C PHE A 135 -4.28 15.76 12.60
N CYS A 136 -4.59 15.57 13.89
CA CYS A 136 -4.41 16.62 14.89
C CYS A 136 -2.94 17.06 15.00
N PHE A 137 -2.02 16.09 15.04
CA PHE A 137 -0.58 16.36 15.12
C PHE A 137 -0.09 17.19 13.93
N VAL A 138 -0.42 16.80 12.69
CA VAL A 138 0.08 17.51 11.50
C VAL A 138 -0.56 18.88 11.31
N ALA A 139 -1.80 19.05 11.74
CA ALA A 139 -2.47 20.35 11.72
C ALA A 139 -1.78 21.36 12.65
N GLU A 140 -1.32 20.90 13.83
CA GLU A 140 -0.67 21.72 14.84
C GLU A 140 0.81 21.97 14.53
N HIS A 141 1.55 20.89 14.20
CA HIS A 141 3.02 20.95 14.09
C HIS A 141 3.54 21.14 12.65
N LYS A 142 2.69 20.97 11.62
CA LYS A 142 3.04 21.08 10.19
C LYS A 142 4.27 20.27 9.79
N ARG A 143 4.45 19.09 10.42
CA ARG A 143 5.50 18.10 10.11
C ARG A 143 4.95 16.98 9.23
N VAL A 144 5.84 16.19 8.66
CA VAL A 144 5.49 14.93 8.01
C VAL A 144 5.48 13.85 9.09
N LEU A 145 4.42 13.07 9.18
CA LEU A 145 4.22 12.02 10.17
C LEU A 145 4.02 10.68 9.48
N ALA A 146 4.93 9.73 9.68
CA ALA A 146 4.76 8.34 9.29
C ALA A 146 3.97 7.58 10.37
N MET A 147 3.22 6.55 9.97
CA MET A 147 2.58 5.62 10.90
C MET A 147 3.39 4.34 10.97
N GLY A 148 3.81 3.95 12.18
CA GLY A 148 4.61 2.77 12.42
C GLY A 148 3.96 1.83 13.41
N VAL A 149 4.16 0.52 13.24
CA VAL A 149 3.69 -0.51 14.18
C VAL A 149 4.86 -1.30 14.75
N LYS A 150 4.73 -1.74 16.00
CA LYS A 150 5.78 -2.50 16.67
C LYS A 150 6.02 -3.82 15.93
N PRO A 151 7.27 -4.16 15.58
CA PRO A 151 7.63 -5.46 15.05
C PRO A 151 7.28 -6.59 16.02
N THR A 152 6.68 -7.66 15.49
CA THR A 152 6.34 -8.87 16.24
C THR A 152 7.17 -10.09 15.83
N ARG A 153 7.92 -9.96 14.73
CA ARG A 153 8.83 -10.94 14.15
C ARG A 153 9.90 -10.25 13.30
N PRO A 154 11.02 -10.90 13.01
CA PRO A 154 12.01 -10.36 12.05
C PRO A 154 11.49 -10.55 10.61
N GLU A 155 10.99 -9.48 9.97
CA GLU A 155 10.38 -9.51 8.64
C GLU A 155 11.24 -8.76 7.62
N PRO A 156 11.99 -9.48 6.76
CA PRO A 156 12.84 -8.85 5.74
C PRO A 156 12.06 -8.16 4.61
N GLY A 157 10.77 -8.48 4.48
CA GLY A 157 9.89 -7.93 3.44
C GLY A 157 9.38 -6.53 3.72
N TYR A 158 9.60 -5.99 4.92
CA TYR A 158 9.06 -4.71 5.37
C TYR A 158 10.13 -3.62 5.49
N GLY A 159 9.71 -2.37 5.41
CA GLY A 159 10.51 -1.22 5.81
C GLY A 159 10.51 -1.05 7.34
N TYR A 160 11.59 -0.51 7.87
CA TYR A 160 11.77 -0.21 9.29
C TYR A 160 12.07 1.27 9.47
N ILE A 161 11.49 1.85 10.52
CA ILE A 161 11.70 3.26 10.92
C ILE A 161 12.34 3.27 12.29
N GLN A 162 13.54 3.81 12.41
CA GLN A 162 14.21 4.01 13.70
C GLN A 162 13.64 5.24 14.40
N MET A 163 13.12 5.03 15.61
CA MET A 163 12.66 6.10 16.48
C MET A 163 13.84 6.84 17.10
N GLY A 164 13.75 8.15 17.15
CA GLY A 164 14.64 9.03 17.90
C GLY A 164 13.97 9.55 19.17
N ASP A 165 14.18 10.84 19.44
CA ASP A 165 13.64 11.49 20.63
C ASP A 165 12.12 11.55 20.61
N THR A 166 11.51 11.50 21.79
CA THR A 166 10.06 11.69 21.96
C THR A 166 9.70 13.14 21.70
N GLU A 167 8.79 13.38 20.76
CA GLU A 167 8.26 14.72 20.44
C GLU A 167 6.99 15.02 21.27
N CYS A 168 6.09 14.04 21.32
CA CYS A 168 4.91 14.06 22.20
C CYS A 168 4.42 12.62 22.42
N ASP A 169 3.32 12.41 23.12
CA ASP A 169 2.81 11.07 23.47
C ASP A 169 2.63 10.18 22.25
N GLY A 170 3.46 9.13 22.17
CA GLY A 170 3.47 8.14 21.08
C GLY A 170 4.00 8.64 19.74
N VAL A 171 4.56 9.85 19.65
CA VAL A 171 5.22 10.40 18.46
C VAL A 171 6.71 10.63 18.75
N PHE A 172 7.53 10.19 17.82
CA PHE A 172 8.99 10.25 17.90
C PHE A 172 9.57 10.93 16.66
N SER A 173 10.71 11.59 16.81
CA SER A 173 11.51 11.97 15.63
C SER A 173 11.99 10.71 14.89
N VAL A 174 12.21 10.80 13.59
CA VAL A 174 12.79 9.70 12.81
C VAL A 174 14.29 9.88 12.71
N GLN A 175 15.06 8.85 13.09
CA GLN A 175 16.50 8.82 12.92
C GLN A 175 16.90 8.24 11.55
N SER A 176 16.26 7.15 11.15
CA SER A 176 16.57 6.49 9.88
C SER A 176 15.37 5.69 9.34
N PHE A 177 15.37 5.51 8.03
CA PHE A 177 14.54 4.53 7.33
C PHE A 177 15.44 3.42 6.81
N THR A 178 15.00 2.17 6.92
CA THR A 178 15.68 1.01 6.34
C THR A 178 14.68 0.17 5.59
N GLU A 179 14.82 0.13 4.27
CA GLU A 179 13.91 -0.62 3.41
C GLU A 179 14.42 -2.05 3.23
N LYS A 180 13.58 -3.01 3.59
CA LYS A 180 13.79 -4.46 3.39
C LYS A 180 15.18 -4.95 3.82
N PRO A 181 15.51 -4.88 5.11
CA PRO A 181 16.80 -5.34 5.63
C PRO A 181 16.98 -6.85 5.47
N GLU A 182 18.22 -7.32 5.54
CA GLU A 182 18.48 -8.75 5.71
C GLU A 182 17.90 -9.26 7.03
N ARG A 183 17.56 -10.56 7.10
CA ARG A 183 16.88 -11.16 8.26
C ARG A 183 17.63 -10.94 9.59
N ASN A 184 18.95 -10.97 9.57
CA ASN A 184 19.78 -10.73 10.75
C ASN A 184 19.62 -9.30 11.28
N PHE A 185 19.59 -8.31 10.39
CA PHE A 185 19.34 -6.92 10.77
C PHE A 185 17.90 -6.73 11.25
N ALA A 186 16.92 -7.35 10.59
CA ALA A 186 15.53 -7.32 11.04
C ALA A 186 15.36 -7.86 12.47
N GLN A 187 16.11 -8.92 12.84
CA GLN A 187 16.15 -9.46 14.19
C GLN A 187 16.74 -8.44 15.19
N ILE A 188 17.89 -7.83 14.85
CA ILE A 188 18.53 -6.80 15.69
C ILE A 188 17.58 -5.61 15.90
N PHE A 189 16.91 -5.15 14.84
CA PHE A 189 15.96 -4.03 14.92
C PHE A 189 14.78 -4.34 15.83
N MET A 190 14.25 -5.56 15.74
CA MET A 190 13.15 -5.99 16.61
C MET A 190 13.61 -6.06 18.09
N ASP A 191 14.78 -6.64 18.36
CA ASP A 191 15.29 -6.87 19.71
C ASP A 191 15.71 -5.56 20.41
N SER A 192 16.15 -4.55 19.66
CA SER A 192 16.49 -3.22 20.19
C SER A 192 15.27 -2.49 20.76
N GLY A 193 14.10 -2.75 20.23
CA GLY A 193 12.87 -2.02 20.58
C GLY A 193 12.82 -0.56 20.07
N GLU A 194 13.82 -0.12 19.31
CA GLU A 194 13.93 1.24 18.77
C GLU A 194 13.27 1.39 17.39
N PHE A 195 12.88 0.29 16.76
CA PHE A 195 12.35 0.29 15.41
C PHE A 195 10.85 -0.04 15.36
N LEU A 196 10.18 0.60 14.41
CA LEU A 196 8.82 0.28 14.00
C LEU A 196 8.80 -0.22 12.56
N TRP A 197 7.87 -1.11 12.22
CA TRP A 197 7.58 -1.40 10.82
C TRP A 197 6.94 -0.18 10.16
N ASN A 198 7.43 0.19 8.99
CA ASN A 198 6.84 1.21 8.15
C ASN A 198 5.54 0.67 7.52
N THR A 199 4.40 1.22 7.89
CA THR A 199 3.10 0.81 7.35
C THR A 199 2.86 1.31 5.91
N GLY A 200 3.73 2.18 5.39
CA GLY A 200 3.50 2.87 4.13
C GLY A 200 2.44 3.98 4.20
N MET A 201 1.87 4.22 5.38
CA MET A 201 0.97 5.36 5.60
C MET A 201 1.74 6.54 6.18
N PHE A 202 1.46 7.73 5.66
CA PHE A 202 1.99 8.97 6.21
C PHE A 202 0.99 10.10 6.04
N ILE A 203 1.11 11.08 6.92
CA ILE A 203 0.23 12.24 6.96
C ILE A 203 1.08 13.50 6.95
N ALA A 204 0.65 14.51 6.20
CA ALA A 204 1.25 15.82 6.26
C ALA A 204 0.27 16.91 5.79
N ASN A 205 0.53 18.14 6.18
CA ASN A 205 -0.14 19.28 5.59
C ASN A 205 0.24 19.42 4.11
N ALA A 206 -0.72 19.69 3.24
CA ALA A 206 -0.54 19.76 1.79
C ALA A 206 0.53 20.78 1.37
N SER A 207 0.55 21.96 1.98
CA SER A 207 1.57 22.98 1.69
C SER A 207 2.98 22.56 2.12
N ARG A 208 3.10 21.72 3.18
CA ARG A 208 4.38 21.10 3.57
C ARG A 208 4.85 20.07 2.53
N LEU A 209 3.94 19.20 2.05
CA LEU A 209 4.27 18.25 0.99
C LEU A 209 4.68 18.95 -0.30
N ALA A 210 3.95 19.98 -0.72
CA ALA A 210 4.29 20.76 -1.91
C ALA A 210 5.70 21.35 -1.82
N LYS A 211 6.10 21.89 -0.65
CA LYS A 211 7.47 22.37 -0.41
C LYS A 211 8.51 21.25 -0.49
N CYS A 212 8.20 20.05 -0.01
CA CYS A 212 9.08 18.89 -0.15
C CYS A 212 9.24 18.50 -1.63
N PHE A 213 8.15 18.43 -2.38
CA PHE A 213 8.18 18.09 -3.80
C PHE A 213 8.90 19.13 -4.64
N SER A 214 8.63 20.42 -4.45
CA SER A 214 9.33 21.50 -5.18
C SER A 214 10.84 21.50 -4.95
N ARG A 215 11.30 21.09 -3.76
CA ARG A 215 12.73 20.98 -3.43
C ARG A 215 13.37 19.69 -3.95
N LEU A 216 12.70 18.54 -3.76
CA LEU A 216 13.30 17.21 -3.95
C LEU A 216 12.90 16.57 -5.28
N LEU A 217 11.80 16.99 -5.87
CA LEU A 217 11.25 16.46 -7.12
C LEU A 217 10.74 17.59 -8.05
N PRO A 218 11.54 18.62 -8.32
CA PRO A 218 11.11 19.87 -8.97
C PRO A 218 10.64 19.70 -10.43
N VAL A 219 10.84 18.53 -11.02
CA VAL A 219 10.40 18.22 -12.39
C VAL A 219 8.91 17.92 -12.47
N VAL A 220 8.31 17.45 -11.36
CA VAL A 220 6.89 17.09 -11.34
C VAL A 220 6.04 18.37 -11.29
N LEU A 221 5.12 18.49 -12.22
CA LEU A 221 4.26 19.68 -12.40
C LEU A 221 5.03 20.99 -12.57
N ARG A 222 6.26 20.89 -13.07
CA ARG A 222 7.10 22.07 -13.29
C ARG A 222 6.42 23.07 -14.21
N ASN A 223 6.36 24.33 -13.75
CA ASN A 223 5.75 25.46 -14.46
C ASN A 223 4.24 25.30 -14.76
N TYR A 224 3.55 24.29 -14.20
CA TYR A 224 2.12 24.14 -14.46
C TYR A 224 1.33 25.38 -14.06
N ASP A 225 1.49 25.83 -12.82
CA ASP A 225 0.75 26.99 -12.28
C ASP A 225 1.11 28.31 -13.00
N GLU A 226 2.35 28.43 -13.49
CA GLU A 226 2.79 29.61 -14.27
C GLU A 226 2.12 29.67 -15.63
N THR A 227 1.90 28.51 -16.26
CA THR A 227 1.29 28.41 -17.60
C THR A 227 -0.23 28.29 -17.56
N HIS A 228 -0.80 27.88 -16.39
CA HIS A 228 -2.22 27.67 -16.16
C HIS A 228 -2.66 28.44 -14.89
N PRO A 229 -2.79 29.76 -14.98
CA PRO A 229 -3.06 30.61 -13.80
C PRO A 229 -4.44 30.39 -13.18
N VAL A 230 -5.34 29.73 -13.91
CA VAL A 230 -6.63 29.26 -13.41
C VAL A 230 -6.61 27.75 -13.45
N PHE A 231 -6.80 27.12 -12.27
CA PHE A 231 -6.82 25.66 -12.18
C PHE A 231 -8.02 25.09 -12.94
N ASP A 232 -7.74 24.19 -13.86
CA ASP A 232 -8.73 23.38 -14.57
C ASP A 232 -8.35 21.92 -14.50
N PHE A 233 -9.29 21.09 -14.10
CA PHE A 233 -9.11 19.64 -13.90
C PHE A 233 -8.72 18.90 -15.18
N GLU A 234 -9.34 19.24 -16.31
CA GLU A 234 -9.10 18.58 -17.58
C GLU A 234 -7.74 19.00 -18.18
N GLU A 235 -7.36 20.26 -17.97
CA GLU A 235 -6.05 20.76 -18.38
C GLU A 235 -4.93 20.14 -17.57
N GLU A 236 -5.12 20.01 -16.24
CA GLU A 236 -4.17 19.30 -15.39
C GLU A 236 -4.00 17.83 -15.82
N ASN A 237 -5.08 17.11 -16.10
CA ASN A 237 -5.01 15.74 -16.60
C ASN A 237 -4.23 15.65 -17.90
N ARG A 238 -4.48 16.54 -18.87
CA ARG A 238 -3.73 16.55 -20.15
C ARG A 238 -2.26 16.82 -19.91
N PHE A 239 -1.94 17.82 -19.10
CA PHE A 239 -0.55 18.15 -18.76
C PHE A 239 0.17 16.96 -18.11
N ILE A 240 -0.49 16.29 -17.16
CA ILE A 240 0.06 15.09 -16.52
C ILE A 240 0.28 13.97 -17.55
N HIS A 241 -0.68 13.68 -18.41
CA HIS A 241 -0.53 12.64 -19.43
C HIS A 241 0.69 12.87 -20.34
N ASP A 242 0.93 14.12 -20.74
CA ASP A 242 2.03 14.49 -21.62
C ASP A 242 3.40 14.42 -20.92
N ASN A 243 3.46 14.76 -19.62
CA ASN A 243 4.71 14.95 -18.89
C ASN A 243 5.09 13.77 -17.96
N PHE A 244 4.12 13.01 -17.46
CA PHE A 244 4.34 11.93 -16.50
C PHE A 244 5.35 10.86 -16.95
N PRO A 245 5.41 10.48 -18.24
CA PRO A 245 6.43 9.56 -18.73
C PRO A 245 7.87 10.03 -18.53
N SER A 246 8.09 11.34 -18.41
CA SER A 246 9.42 11.93 -18.16
C SER A 246 9.80 12.01 -16.68
N TYR A 247 8.85 11.79 -15.77
CA TYR A 247 9.09 11.89 -14.34
C TYR A 247 9.99 10.74 -13.82
N PRO A 248 10.80 10.98 -12.79
CA PRO A 248 11.66 9.95 -12.23
C PRO A 248 10.83 8.83 -11.60
N ASN A 249 11.29 7.59 -11.77
CA ASN A 249 10.69 6.42 -11.15
C ASN A 249 11.24 6.27 -9.72
N VAL A 250 10.55 6.81 -8.73
CA VAL A 250 11.01 6.87 -7.35
C VAL A 250 9.86 6.70 -6.36
N SER A 251 10.10 5.98 -5.27
CA SER A 251 9.13 5.87 -4.18
C SER A 251 9.07 7.16 -3.36
N LEU A 252 7.98 7.36 -2.67
CA LEU A 252 7.85 8.48 -1.75
C LEU A 252 8.87 8.37 -0.60
N ASP A 253 9.08 7.16 -0.08
CA ASP A 253 10.03 6.90 1.01
C ASP A 253 11.43 7.39 0.62
N SER A 254 12.02 6.81 -0.42
CA SER A 254 13.39 7.13 -0.84
C SER A 254 13.54 8.49 -1.53
N GLY A 255 12.49 8.97 -2.19
CA GLY A 255 12.50 10.24 -2.90
C GLY A 255 12.28 11.45 -2.00
N ILE A 256 11.47 11.31 -0.98
CA ILE A 256 10.98 12.43 -0.17
C ILE A 256 11.22 12.21 1.32
N LEU A 257 10.71 11.11 1.92
CA LEU A 257 10.69 10.96 3.38
C LEU A 257 12.10 10.87 3.97
N GLU A 258 12.95 10.03 3.40
CA GLU A 258 14.36 9.86 3.80
C GLU A 258 15.21 11.12 3.65
N LYS A 259 14.79 12.05 2.78
CA LYS A 259 15.51 13.30 2.46
C LYS A 259 14.88 14.54 3.09
N THR A 260 13.80 14.36 3.85
CA THR A 260 13.06 15.46 4.46
C THR A 260 13.42 15.58 5.93
N ASP A 261 13.86 16.75 6.33
CA ASP A 261 14.15 17.06 7.74
C ASP A 261 12.86 17.15 8.56
N GLY A 262 12.94 16.68 9.82
CA GLY A 262 11.86 16.80 10.78
C GLY A 262 10.68 15.87 10.50
N VAL A 263 10.92 14.72 9.86
CA VAL A 263 9.95 13.64 9.78
C VAL A 263 9.79 13.01 11.17
N CYS A 264 8.54 12.76 11.54
CA CYS A 264 8.18 12.06 12.76
C CYS A 264 7.55 10.71 12.45
N VAL A 265 7.52 9.82 13.44
CA VAL A 265 6.78 8.56 13.38
C VAL A 265 5.85 8.44 14.58
N MET A 266 4.60 8.08 14.35
CA MET A 266 3.64 7.73 15.39
C MET A 266 3.63 6.22 15.59
N ARG A 267 3.80 5.79 16.85
CA ARG A 267 3.61 4.39 17.21
C ARG A 267 2.11 4.07 17.26
N CYS A 268 1.69 3.11 16.43
CA CYS A 268 0.31 2.68 16.28
C CYS A 268 0.11 1.24 16.78
N ASN A 269 -1.12 0.92 17.19
CA ASN A 269 -1.49 -0.37 17.79
C ASN A 269 -2.75 -1.00 17.19
N PHE A 270 -3.10 -0.69 15.95
CA PHE A 270 -4.34 -1.15 15.30
C PHE A 270 -4.24 -2.55 14.68
N GLY A 271 -3.16 -3.29 14.89
CA GLY A 271 -2.96 -4.58 14.23
C GLY A 271 -2.88 -4.44 12.72
N TRP A 272 -1.66 -4.50 12.16
CA TRP A 272 -1.38 -4.25 10.75
C TRP A 272 -0.65 -5.43 10.11
N ALA A 273 -0.99 -5.73 8.86
CA ALA A 273 -0.23 -6.65 8.04
C ALA A 273 -0.24 -6.20 6.56
N ASP A 274 0.93 -6.24 5.91
CA ASP A 274 1.03 -6.22 4.46
C ASP A 274 1.00 -7.67 3.95
N LEU A 275 -0.14 -8.07 3.39
CA LEU A 275 -0.34 -9.40 2.80
C LEU A 275 0.09 -9.41 1.32
N GLY A 276 1.16 -8.72 0.99
CA GLY A 276 1.68 -8.56 -0.36
C GLY A 276 2.42 -9.78 -0.93
N THR A 277 2.66 -10.81 -0.15
CA THR A 277 3.33 -12.05 -0.56
C THR A 277 2.70 -13.28 0.09
N TRP A 278 2.87 -14.44 -0.51
CA TRP A 278 2.42 -15.71 0.08
C TRP A 278 3.09 -15.98 1.43
N HIS A 279 4.36 -15.58 1.58
CA HIS A 279 5.08 -15.71 2.85
C HIS A 279 4.49 -14.79 3.92
N SER A 280 4.29 -13.51 3.64
CA SER A 280 3.70 -12.58 4.62
C SER A 280 2.27 -12.97 5.01
N MET A 281 1.54 -13.57 4.08
CA MET A 281 0.22 -14.14 4.35
C MET A 281 0.30 -15.32 5.32
N TYR A 282 1.22 -16.26 5.10
CA TYR A 282 1.46 -17.36 6.03
C TYR A 282 1.81 -16.87 7.44
N GLU A 283 2.68 -15.86 7.54
CA GLU A 283 3.11 -15.33 8.84
C GLU A 283 1.99 -14.60 9.58
N ALA A 284 1.12 -13.90 8.88
CA ALA A 284 0.10 -13.05 9.48
C ALA A 284 -1.24 -13.77 9.78
N MET A 285 -1.55 -14.85 9.04
CA MET A 285 -2.84 -15.53 9.19
C MET A 285 -2.83 -16.57 10.31
N GLN A 286 -4.00 -16.83 10.88
CA GLN A 286 -4.21 -17.91 11.83
C GLN A 286 -3.93 -19.26 11.16
N LYS A 287 -3.13 -20.09 11.80
CA LYS A 287 -2.77 -21.41 11.34
C LYS A 287 -3.77 -22.44 11.83
N GLY A 288 -4.13 -23.35 10.96
CA GLY A 288 -4.93 -24.54 11.24
C GLY A 288 -4.04 -25.77 11.55
N PRO A 289 -4.62 -26.98 11.50
CA PRO A 289 -3.88 -28.21 11.78
C PRO A 289 -2.61 -28.35 10.93
N GLY A 290 -1.51 -28.77 11.55
CA GLY A 290 -0.19 -28.88 10.92
C GLY A 290 0.43 -27.53 10.55
N ASP A 291 0.03 -26.44 11.21
CA ASP A 291 0.45 -25.07 10.92
C ASP A 291 0.18 -24.64 9.46
N ASN A 292 -0.83 -25.23 8.81
CA ASN A 292 -1.25 -24.85 7.47
C ASN A 292 -2.15 -23.59 7.51
N VAL A 293 -1.96 -22.71 6.54
CA VAL A 293 -2.87 -21.60 6.24
C VAL A 293 -3.75 -21.99 5.05
N VAL A 294 -5.04 -22.16 5.30
CA VAL A 294 -6.03 -22.51 4.27
C VAL A 294 -6.94 -21.31 4.05
N VAL A 295 -6.96 -20.77 2.84
CA VAL A 295 -7.72 -19.57 2.48
C VAL A 295 -8.89 -19.95 1.59
N ASP A 296 -10.12 -19.83 2.11
CA ASP A 296 -11.39 -20.04 1.36
C ASP A 296 -11.35 -21.30 0.46
N SER A 297 -10.93 -22.44 1.04
CA SER A 297 -10.65 -23.68 0.29
C SER A 297 -11.10 -24.94 1.04
N GLU A 298 -11.54 -25.96 0.31
CA GLU A 298 -11.82 -27.28 0.84
C GLU A 298 -10.58 -28.18 0.71
N VAL A 299 -10.10 -28.73 1.83
CA VAL A 299 -8.87 -29.53 1.84
C VAL A 299 -9.01 -30.78 2.71
N LEU A 300 -8.38 -31.86 2.27
CA LEU A 300 -8.09 -33.03 3.08
C LEU A 300 -6.57 -33.14 3.17
N LEU A 301 -6.05 -32.98 4.38
CA LEU A 301 -4.61 -32.91 4.65
C LEU A 301 -4.17 -34.18 5.40
N ASP A 302 -3.14 -34.86 4.88
CA ASP A 302 -2.49 -35.98 5.51
C ASP A 302 -0.97 -35.76 5.49
N ASN A 303 -0.35 -35.79 6.67
CA ASN A 303 1.08 -35.50 6.84
C ASN A 303 1.54 -34.23 6.08
N ALA A 304 0.72 -33.18 6.14
CA ALA A 304 0.95 -31.91 5.44
C ALA A 304 1.12 -30.77 6.46
N HIS A 305 2.24 -30.03 6.36
CA HIS A 305 2.64 -29.05 7.38
C HIS A 305 3.12 -27.74 6.75
N ASN A 306 2.93 -26.64 7.47
CA ASN A 306 3.51 -25.33 7.14
C ASN A 306 3.18 -24.79 5.73
N ASN A 307 2.05 -25.18 5.14
CA ASN A 307 1.68 -24.80 3.78
C ASN A 307 0.75 -23.61 3.73
N VAL A 308 0.71 -22.91 2.59
CA VAL A 308 -0.33 -21.95 2.22
C VAL A 308 -1.14 -22.56 1.08
N ILE A 309 -2.45 -22.70 1.29
CA ILE A 309 -3.34 -23.35 0.33
C ILE A 309 -4.50 -22.42 0.00
N LYS A 310 -4.70 -22.11 -1.28
CA LYS A 310 -5.82 -21.35 -1.79
C LYS A 310 -6.30 -21.93 -3.12
N LEU A 311 -7.55 -22.35 -3.15
CA LEU A 311 -8.17 -22.98 -4.32
C LEU A 311 -9.45 -22.25 -4.71
N PRO A 312 -9.94 -22.39 -5.94
CA PRO A 312 -11.26 -21.91 -6.32
C PRO A 312 -12.38 -22.58 -5.50
N LYS A 313 -13.48 -21.86 -5.28
CA LYS A 313 -14.67 -22.43 -4.61
C LYS A 313 -15.15 -23.70 -5.30
N GLY A 314 -15.54 -24.72 -4.51
CA GLY A 314 -15.97 -26.01 -4.99
C GLY A 314 -14.84 -26.94 -5.49
N ARG A 315 -13.59 -26.56 -5.26
CA ARG A 315 -12.42 -27.38 -5.52
C ARG A 315 -11.96 -28.04 -4.22
N LEU A 316 -11.91 -29.36 -4.18
CA LEU A 316 -11.28 -30.14 -3.12
C LEU A 316 -9.84 -30.47 -3.49
N ALA A 317 -8.90 -30.16 -2.60
CA ALA A 317 -7.54 -30.72 -2.69
C ALA A 317 -7.31 -31.79 -1.63
N VAL A 318 -6.72 -32.90 -2.05
CA VAL A 318 -6.19 -33.95 -1.15
C VAL A 318 -4.67 -33.82 -1.20
N ILE A 319 -4.05 -33.49 -0.08
CA ILE A 319 -2.60 -33.21 -0.02
C ILE A 319 -1.97 -34.11 1.03
N ASN A 320 -1.03 -34.93 0.60
CA ASN A 320 -0.24 -35.81 1.46
C ASN A 320 1.26 -35.48 1.36
N GLY A 321 1.93 -35.37 2.48
CA GLY A 321 3.39 -35.24 2.58
C GLY A 321 4.02 -33.93 2.18
N LEU A 322 3.25 -32.83 1.98
CA LEU A 322 3.82 -31.51 1.67
C LEU A 322 4.19 -30.75 2.96
N ASP A 323 5.39 -30.22 3.00
CA ASP A 323 5.87 -29.37 4.09
C ASP A 323 6.55 -28.09 3.55
N GLY A 324 6.01 -26.93 3.93
CA GLY A 324 6.53 -25.63 3.56
C GLY A 324 6.25 -25.22 2.11
N TYR A 325 5.10 -25.56 1.55
CA TYR A 325 4.72 -25.23 0.19
C TYR A 325 3.60 -24.18 0.09
N ILE A 326 3.56 -23.56 -1.06
CA ILE A 326 2.44 -22.78 -1.58
C ILE A 326 1.72 -23.69 -2.59
N VAL A 327 0.41 -23.88 -2.40
CA VAL A 327 -0.48 -24.63 -3.31
C VAL A 327 -1.64 -23.70 -3.65
N VAL A 328 -1.61 -23.10 -4.81
CA VAL A 328 -2.58 -22.07 -5.18
C VAL A 328 -3.07 -22.33 -6.60
N GLU A 329 -4.38 -22.39 -6.75
CA GLU A 329 -5.04 -22.47 -8.05
C GLU A 329 -5.93 -21.23 -8.26
N LYS A 330 -5.81 -20.64 -9.43
CA LYS A 330 -6.70 -19.57 -9.88
C LYS A 330 -6.91 -19.69 -11.39
N ASP A 331 -8.18 -19.72 -11.80
CA ASP A 331 -8.60 -19.88 -13.19
C ASP A 331 -7.92 -21.09 -13.87
N ASN A 332 -7.02 -20.86 -14.80
CA ASN A 332 -6.32 -21.87 -15.58
C ASN A 332 -4.88 -22.16 -15.10
N VAL A 333 -4.50 -21.72 -13.90
CA VAL A 333 -3.14 -21.87 -13.37
C VAL A 333 -3.14 -22.51 -11.99
N LEU A 334 -2.36 -23.57 -11.83
CA LEU A 334 -2.00 -24.19 -10.56
C LEU A 334 -0.51 -23.91 -10.27
N LEU A 335 -0.24 -23.24 -9.16
CA LEU A 335 1.11 -23.01 -8.65
C LEU A 335 1.37 -23.94 -7.46
N ILE A 336 2.43 -24.74 -7.53
CA ILE A 336 2.98 -25.48 -6.38
C ILE A 336 4.48 -25.16 -6.30
N CYS A 337 4.89 -24.48 -5.24
CA CYS A 337 6.31 -24.15 -5.04
C CYS A 337 6.66 -24.05 -3.55
N LYS A 338 7.95 -24.07 -3.23
CA LYS A 338 8.43 -23.82 -1.87
C LYS A 338 7.99 -22.42 -1.39
N LYS A 339 7.58 -22.34 -0.13
CA LYS A 339 7.21 -21.07 0.52
C LYS A 339 8.44 -20.21 0.79
N GLU A 340 9.57 -20.84 1.09
CA GLU A 340 10.86 -20.18 1.26
C GLU A 340 11.25 -19.44 -0.03
N ASP A 341 11.68 -18.20 0.08
CA ASP A 341 11.99 -17.29 -1.04
C ASP A 341 10.89 -17.14 -2.10
N SER A 342 9.64 -17.42 -1.73
CA SER A 342 8.51 -17.41 -2.67
C SER A 342 8.36 -16.13 -3.49
N SER A 343 8.69 -14.98 -2.93
CA SER A 343 8.61 -13.71 -3.65
C SER A 343 9.54 -13.62 -4.85
N ALA A 344 10.74 -14.19 -4.76
CA ALA A 344 11.70 -14.26 -5.86
C ALA A 344 11.28 -15.37 -6.86
N LEU A 345 10.91 -16.55 -6.34
CA LEU A 345 10.45 -17.69 -7.15
C LEU A 345 9.22 -17.35 -7.97
N VAL A 346 8.19 -16.76 -7.37
CA VAL A 346 6.95 -16.39 -8.07
C VAL A 346 7.23 -15.37 -9.17
N ARG A 347 8.05 -14.33 -8.91
CA ARG A 347 8.43 -13.39 -9.97
C ARG A 347 9.17 -14.05 -11.12
N LYS A 348 10.09 -14.98 -10.82
CA LYS A 348 10.78 -15.78 -11.84
C LYS A 348 9.79 -16.55 -12.68
N PHE A 349 8.86 -17.28 -12.05
CA PHE A 349 7.86 -18.11 -12.77
C PHE A 349 6.92 -17.24 -13.61
N VAL A 350 6.45 -16.11 -13.12
CA VAL A 350 5.63 -15.16 -13.90
C VAL A 350 6.37 -14.75 -15.18
N ASN A 351 7.63 -14.33 -15.07
CA ASN A 351 8.42 -13.96 -16.24
C ASN A 351 8.63 -15.13 -17.21
N GLU A 352 8.93 -16.33 -16.71
CA GLU A 352 9.10 -17.52 -17.55
C GLU A 352 7.80 -17.92 -18.25
N VAL A 353 6.67 -17.84 -17.56
CA VAL A 353 5.35 -18.15 -18.14
C VAL A 353 5.01 -17.12 -19.22
N GLN A 354 5.21 -15.82 -18.95
CA GLN A 354 4.98 -14.75 -19.90
C GLN A 354 5.79 -14.98 -21.20
N ILE A 355 7.07 -15.30 -21.08
CA ILE A 355 7.96 -15.53 -22.24
C ILE A 355 7.56 -16.81 -23.00
N LYS A 356 7.23 -17.91 -22.31
CA LYS A 356 7.04 -19.24 -22.93
C LYS A 356 5.59 -19.54 -23.33
N LYS A 357 4.61 -18.88 -22.70
CA LYS A 357 3.18 -19.20 -22.83
C LYS A 357 2.30 -18.00 -23.21
N GLY A 358 2.85 -16.79 -23.16
CA GLY A 358 2.11 -15.55 -23.43
C GLY A 358 1.47 -14.94 -22.18
N GLU A 359 0.70 -13.88 -22.39
CA GLU A 359 0.14 -13.04 -21.33
C GLU A 359 -1.14 -13.60 -20.69
N ASP A 360 -1.82 -14.54 -21.34
CA ASP A 360 -3.09 -15.13 -20.87
C ASP A 360 -2.99 -15.83 -19.49
N PHE A 361 -1.77 -16.08 -19.02
CA PHE A 361 -1.51 -16.77 -17.76
C PHE A 361 -0.89 -15.88 -16.66
N VAL A 362 -0.65 -14.60 -16.93
CA VAL A 362 0.11 -13.70 -16.03
C VAL A 362 -0.63 -12.44 -15.61
#